data_182483d70bec8a8738a100169cbdb585
#
_entry.id   182483d70bec8a8738a100169cbdb585
#
_cell.length_a   1.000
_cell.length_b   1.000
_cell.length_c   1.000
_cell.angle_alpha   90.00
_cell.angle_beta   90.00
_cell.angle_gamma   90.00
#
_symmetry.space_group_name_H-M   'P 1'
#
loop_
_entity.id
_entity.type
_entity.pdbx_description
1 polymer ?
#
loop_
_entity_poly.entity_id
_entity_poly.type
_entity_poly.pdbx_seq_one_letter_code
_entity_poly.pdbx_strand_id
1 'polypeptide(L)'
;MNKNDLIRLSELGVATVYEASGREGLIDVLLIQLLPNSRVAGFARTALCGQDDNLMVHAVIEQIQPGEVLVLSMPEATPVALIGELLATQVKVKQAAAILVDAAIRDVNELIELGLPIWSRFIRVKGATKTKIGELNHTVTV
;
A
#
# COMPACT_ATOMS: atom_id res chain seq x y z
N MET A 1 10.02 -12.84 12.89
CA MET A 1 9.38 -11.65 13.48
C MET A 1 7.95 -12.02 13.83
N ASN A 2 7.52 -11.76 15.06
CA ASN A 2 6.19 -12.07 15.54
C ASN A 2 5.31 -10.78 15.62
N LYS A 3 4.04 -10.91 16.00
CA LYS A 3 3.11 -9.75 16.08
C LYS A 3 3.57 -8.67 17.08
N ASN A 4 4.17 -9.07 18.19
CA ASN A 4 4.67 -8.11 19.20
C ASN A 4 5.86 -7.31 18.66
N ASP A 5 6.74 -7.94 17.86
CA ASP A 5 7.85 -7.26 17.21
C ASP A 5 7.34 -6.19 16.22
N LEU A 6 6.30 -6.49 15.45
CA LEU A 6 5.69 -5.53 14.51
C LEU A 6 5.07 -4.33 15.25
N ILE A 7 4.35 -4.56 16.34
CA ILE A 7 3.81 -3.48 17.18
C ILE A 7 4.95 -2.58 17.66
N ARG A 8 6.01 -3.18 18.20
CA ARG A 8 7.16 -2.46 18.71
C ARG A 8 7.88 -1.63 17.63
N LEU A 9 8.02 -2.17 16.41
CA LEU A 9 8.58 -1.43 15.28
C LEU A 9 7.75 -0.19 14.94
N SER A 10 6.42 -0.30 14.93
CA SER A 10 5.56 0.85 14.66
C SER A 10 5.66 1.94 15.73
N GLU A 11 5.89 1.57 16.99
CA GLU A 11 6.08 2.50 18.11
C GLU A 11 7.42 3.24 18.04
N LEU A 12 8.49 2.57 17.64
CA LEU A 12 9.84 3.16 17.53
C LEU A 12 9.91 4.27 16.48
N GLY A 13 9.14 4.18 15.43
CA GLY A 13 9.11 5.13 14.33
C GLY A 13 10.17 4.87 13.26
N VAL A 14 9.88 5.35 12.06
CA VAL A 14 10.62 5.04 10.81
C VAL A 14 12.09 5.43 10.89
N ALA A 15 12.41 6.64 11.38
CA ALA A 15 13.78 7.12 11.45
C ALA A 15 14.66 6.23 12.36
N THR A 16 14.14 5.86 13.53
CA THR A 16 14.85 4.97 14.46
C THR A 16 15.11 3.59 13.86
N VAL A 17 14.08 3.03 13.20
CA VAL A 17 14.19 1.72 12.54
C VAL A 17 15.21 1.79 11.39
N TYR A 18 15.16 2.83 10.58
CA TYR A 18 16.10 3.04 9.47
C TYR A 18 17.55 3.13 9.94
N GLU A 19 17.84 3.95 10.96
CA GLU A 19 19.21 4.04 11.50
C GLU A 19 19.66 2.69 12.10
N ALA A 20 18.79 1.99 12.81
CA ALA A 20 19.13 0.70 13.42
C ALA A 20 19.33 -0.42 12.39
N SER A 21 18.73 -0.33 11.21
CA SER A 21 18.93 -1.28 10.11
C SER A 21 20.24 -1.07 9.33
N GLY A 22 21.05 -0.10 9.71
CA GLY A 22 22.23 0.28 8.95
C GLY A 22 21.92 1.16 7.73
N ARG A 23 20.79 1.88 7.78
CA ARG A 23 20.27 2.74 6.71
C ARG A 23 19.83 1.98 5.46
N GLU A 24 19.29 0.79 5.67
CA GLU A 24 18.74 -0.04 4.59
C GLU A 24 17.21 -0.03 4.61
N GLY A 25 16.59 -0.33 3.45
CA GLY A 25 15.15 -0.48 3.32
C GLY A 25 14.37 0.84 3.26
N LEU A 26 15.03 1.96 2.91
CA LEU A 26 14.33 3.22 2.67
C LEU A 26 13.53 3.16 1.37
N ILE A 27 12.25 3.53 1.45
CA ILE A 27 11.46 3.90 0.28
C ILE A 27 11.78 5.36 -0.03
N ASP A 28 12.67 5.60 -1.00
CA ASP A 28 13.19 6.94 -1.31
C ASP A 28 12.37 7.63 -2.42
N VAL A 29 11.06 7.71 -2.21
CA VAL A 29 10.14 8.43 -3.08
C VAL A 29 9.18 9.28 -2.25
N LEU A 30 8.69 10.37 -2.84
CA LEU A 30 7.68 11.19 -2.18
C LEU A 30 6.35 10.45 -2.16
N LEU A 31 5.86 10.19 -0.96
CA LEU A 31 4.55 9.60 -0.73
C LEU A 31 3.64 10.59 0.02
N ILE A 32 2.40 10.65 -0.42
CA ILE A 32 1.33 11.36 0.27
C ILE A 32 0.80 10.43 1.36
N GLN A 33 0.97 10.83 2.62
CA GLN A 33 0.36 10.16 3.75
C GLN A 33 -1.08 10.66 3.92
N LEU A 34 -2.06 9.82 3.64
CA LEU A 34 -3.47 10.24 3.63
C LEU A 34 -4.00 10.53 5.03
N LEU A 35 -3.69 9.69 6.00
CA LEU A 35 -4.04 9.91 7.41
C LEU A 35 -2.81 10.41 8.18
N PRO A 36 -2.83 11.66 8.69
CA PRO A 36 -1.75 12.20 9.49
C PRO A 36 -1.42 11.33 10.70
N ASN A 37 -0.14 11.30 11.08
CA ASN A 37 0.37 10.58 12.24
C ASN A 37 0.19 9.04 12.21
N SER A 38 -0.16 8.46 11.08
CA SER A 38 -0.22 7.00 10.94
C SER A 38 1.18 6.39 11.08
N ARG A 39 1.26 5.32 11.88
CA ARG A 39 2.45 4.50 12.04
C ARG A 39 2.05 3.03 11.92
N VAL A 40 2.67 2.32 11.01
CA VAL A 40 2.31 0.93 10.71
C VAL A 40 3.57 0.10 10.53
N ALA A 41 3.53 -1.13 11.00
CA ALA A 41 4.47 -2.18 10.66
C ALA A 41 3.70 -3.46 10.38
N GLY A 42 4.02 -4.13 9.30
CA GLY A 42 3.37 -5.36 8.86
C GLY A 42 4.17 -6.06 7.78
N PHE A 43 3.91 -7.34 7.59
CA PHE A 43 4.46 -8.05 6.44
C PHE A 43 3.83 -7.51 5.15
N ALA A 44 4.64 -7.36 4.11
CA ALA A 44 4.16 -6.89 2.83
C ALA A 44 3.39 -7.99 2.08
N ARG A 45 2.19 -7.64 1.62
CA ARG A 45 1.43 -8.39 0.62
C ARG A 45 1.52 -7.61 -0.68
N THR A 46 2.22 -8.14 -1.69
CA THR A 46 2.59 -7.38 -2.88
C THR A 46 1.79 -7.75 -4.11
N ALA A 47 1.51 -6.75 -4.96
CA ALA A 47 1.04 -6.95 -6.31
C ALA A 47 1.80 -6.03 -7.27
N LEU A 48 2.44 -6.62 -8.28
CA LEU A 48 2.91 -5.92 -9.46
C LEU A 48 1.79 -5.93 -10.50
N CYS A 49 1.11 -4.80 -10.65
CA CYS A 49 0.05 -4.62 -11.63
C CYS A 49 0.61 -4.47 -13.04
N GLY A 50 -0.18 -4.79 -14.05
CA GLY A 50 0.11 -4.34 -15.41
C GLY A 50 0.08 -2.81 -15.48
N GLN A 51 0.78 -2.22 -16.45
CA GLN A 51 0.85 -0.76 -16.59
C GLN A 51 -0.55 -0.16 -16.75
N ASP A 52 -0.91 0.79 -15.87
CA ASP A 52 -2.19 1.48 -15.80
C ASP A 52 -3.41 0.54 -15.63
N ASP A 53 -3.21 -0.60 -14.95
CA ASP A 53 -4.21 -1.66 -14.79
C ASP A 53 -4.30 -2.12 -13.33
N ASN A 54 -5.51 -2.41 -12.85
CA ASN A 54 -5.72 -2.84 -11.47
C ASN A 54 -6.32 -4.25 -11.32
N LEU A 55 -6.23 -5.09 -12.34
CA LEU A 55 -6.70 -6.48 -12.25
C LEU A 55 -6.03 -7.22 -11.07
N MET A 56 -4.71 -7.04 -10.89
CA MET A 56 -3.98 -7.69 -9.80
C MET A 56 -4.35 -7.16 -8.42
N VAL A 57 -4.88 -5.94 -8.31
CA VAL A 57 -5.41 -5.42 -7.03
C VAL A 57 -6.59 -6.27 -6.56
N HIS A 58 -7.52 -6.59 -7.46
CA HIS A 58 -8.64 -7.48 -7.15
C HIS A 58 -8.15 -8.87 -6.71
N ALA A 59 -7.16 -9.42 -7.39
CA ALA A 59 -6.63 -10.74 -7.08
C ALA A 59 -5.89 -10.79 -5.74
N VAL A 60 -5.05 -9.79 -5.43
CA VAL A 60 -4.26 -9.76 -4.19
C VAL A 60 -5.11 -9.56 -2.95
N ILE A 61 -6.20 -8.80 -3.03
CA ILE A 61 -7.10 -8.55 -1.89
C ILE A 61 -7.62 -9.87 -1.30
N GLU A 62 -7.90 -10.88 -2.14
CA GLU A 62 -8.37 -12.17 -1.66
C GLU A 62 -7.32 -12.94 -0.84
N GLN A 63 -6.05 -12.61 -0.98
CA GLN A 63 -4.94 -13.28 -0.31
C GLN A 63 -4.46 -12.56 0.97
N ILE A 64 -4.97 -11.35 1.24
CA ILE A 64 -4.57 -10.54 2.41
C ILE A 64 -4.88 -11.29 3.71
N GLN A 65 -3.88 -11.31 4.60
CA GLN A 65 -4.02 -11.78 5.97
C GLN A 65 -4.08 -10.60 6.94
N PRO A 66 -4.76 -10.74 8.08
CA PRO A 66 -4.85 -9.68 9.09
C PRO A 66 -3.48 -9.16 9.53
N GLY A 67 -3.32 -7.83 9.51
CA GLY A 67 -2.08 -7.15 9.91
C GLY A 67 -1.04 -7.00 8.80
N GLU A 68 -1.28 -7.51 7.59
CA GLU A 68 -0.40 -7.25 6.44
C GLU A 68 -0.55 -5.83 5.90
N VAL A 69 0.51 -5.34 5.27
CA VAL A 69 0.52 -4.09 4.50
C VAL A 69 0.41 -4.44 3.03
N LEU A 70 -0.66 -3.99 2.38
CA LEU A 70 -0.82 -4.16 0.94
C LEU A 70 0.10 -3.18 0.20
N VAL A 71 0.97 -3.70 -0.67
CA VAL A 71 1.88 -2.90 -1.50
C VAL A 71 1.52 -3.09 -2.97
N LEU A 72 1.13 -2.01 -3.61
CA LEU A 72 0.73 -1.98 -5.03
C LEU A 72 1.75 -1.20 -5.85
N SER A 73 2.25 -1.82 -6.89
CA SER A 73 3.21 -1.25 -7.82
C SER A 73 2.83 -1.56 -9.27
N MET A 74 3.39 -0.83 -10.22
CA MET A 74 3.33 -1.10 -11.66
C MET A 74 4.69 -0.79 -12.28
N PRO A 75 4.98 -1.19 -13.53
CA PRO A 75 6.31 -0.99 -14.15
C PRO A 75 6.82 0.45 -14.09
N GLU A 76 5.95 1.42 -14.33
CA GLU A 76 6.23 2.84 -14.16
C GLU A 76 5.13 3.49 -13.32
N ALA A 77 5.52 4.17 -12.24
CA ALA A 77 4.58 4.91 -11.41
C ALA A 77 3.94 6.06 -12.20
N THR A 78 2.68 5.91 -12.58
CA THR A 78 1.90 6.92 -13.28
C THR A 78 0.73 7.43 -12.45
N PRO A 79 0.16 8.62 -12.75
CA PRO A 79 -0.95 9.17 -12.02
C PRO A 79 -2.30 8.51 -12.40
N VAL A 80 -2.33 7.18 -12.47
CA VAL A 80 -3.53 6.36 -12.66
C VAL A 80 -3.93 5.73 -11.32
N ALA A 81 -5.18 5.88 -10.92
CA ALA A 81 -5.68 5.36 -9.65
C ALA A 81 -5.85 3.84 -9.71
N LEU A 82 -4.99 3.12 -8.98
CA LEU A 82 -5.11 1.67 -8.79
C LEU A 82 -6.20 1.33 -7.77
N ILE A 83 -6.45 2.21 -6.81
CA ILE A 83 -7.39 1.98 -5.72
C ILE A 83 -8.23 3.24 -5.45
N GLY A 84 -9.48 3.01 -5.05
CA GLY A 84 -10.42 3.98 -4.52
C GLY A 84 -11.21 3.37 -3.36
N GLU A 85 -12.32 4.01 -2.96
CA GLU A 85 -13.13 3.63 -1.80
C GLU A 85 -13.50 2.14 -1.78
N LEU A 86 -14.06 1.62 -2.88
CA LEU A 86 -14.58 0.25 -2.91
C LEU A 86 -13.52 -0.81 -2.64
N LEU A 87 -12.35 -0.68 -3.28
CA LEU A 87 -11.25 -1.63 -3.07
C LEU A 87 -10.60 -1.45 -1.70
N ALA A 88 -10.41 -0.21 -1.24
CA ALA A 88 -9.87 0.06 0.09
C ALA A 88 -10.78 -0.47 1.20
N THR A 89 -12.10 -0.41 1.01
CA THR A 89 -13.06 -1.02 1.93
C THR A 89 -12.88 -2.54 2.01
N GLN A 90 -12.69 -3.21 0.88
CA GLN A 90 -12.41 -4.64 0.86
C GLN A 90 -11.10 -4.97 1.59
N VAL A 91 -10.04 -4.18 1.36
CA VAL A 91 -8.76 -4.32 2.08
C VAL A 91 -8.94 -4.17 3.58
N LYS A 92 -9.74 -3.19 4.03
CA LYS A 92 -10.07 -3.00 5.44
C LYS A 92 -10.85 -4.19 6.03
N VAL A 93 -11.81 -4.74 5.30
CA VAL A 93 -12.57 -5.94 5.71
C VAL A 93 -11.66 -7.14 5.90
N LYS A 94 -10.61 -7.29 5.08
CA LYS A 94 -9.55 -8.30 5.25
C LYS A 94 -8.60 -8.00 6.43
N GLN A 95 -8.82 -6.91 7.16
CA GLN A 95 -8.03 -6.48 8.32
C GLN A 95 -6.56 -6.18 8.00
N ALA A 96 -6.27 -5.70 6.78
CA ALA A 96 -4.94 -5.17 6.48
C ALA A 96 -4.59 -4.01 7.41
N ALA A 97 -3.32 -3.87 7.74
CA ALA A 97 -2.82 -2.78 8.58
C ALA A 97 -2.71 -1.46 7.82
N ALA A 98 -2.42 -1.50 6.54
CA ALA A 98 -2.26 -0.32 5.69
C ALA A 98 -2.23 -0.67 4.19
N ILE A 99 -2.22 0.38 3.36
CA ILE A 99 -1.97 0.29 1.92
C ILE A 99 -0.84 1.24 1.53
N LEU A 100 0.10 0.78 0.71
CA LEU A 100 1.08 1.59 0.00
C LEU A 100 0.84 1.43 -1.50
N VAL A 101 0.68 2.56 -2.20
CA VAL A 101 0.37 2.58 -3.64
C VAL A 101 1.43 3.39 -4.37
N ASP A 102 2.30 2.72 -5.13
CA ASP A 102 3.25 3.40 -6.02
C ASP A 102 2.57 3.82 -7.34
N ALA A 103 1.45 4.50 -7.21
CA ALA A 103 0.58 5.03 -8.25
C ALA A 103 -0.36 6.06 -7.64
N ALA A 104 -1.52 6.30 -8.27
CA ALA A 104 -2.54 7.16 -7.69
C ALA A 104 -3.60 6.41 -6.87
N ILE A 105 -4.24 7.17 -5.99
CA ILE A 105 -5.51 6.86 -5.34
C ILE A 105 -6.57 7.89 -5.77
N ARG A 106 -7.85 7.56 -5.58
CA ARG A 106 -8.99 8.46 -5.74
C ARG A 106 -9.96 8.32 -4.56
N ASP A 107 -11.05 9.07 -4.56
CA ASP A 107 -12.08 9.04 -3.50
C ASP A 107 -11.49 9.41 -2.12
N VAL A 108 -10.70 10.50 -2.07
CA VAL A 108 -9.86 10.86 -0.90
C VAL A 108 -10.69 11.06 0.36
N ASN A 109 -11.84 11.73 0.28
CA ASN A 109 -12.66 12.00 1.46
C ASN A 109 -13.19 10.69 2.06
N GLU A 110 -13.67 9.80 1.21
CA GLU A 110 -14.19 8.48 1.58
C GLU A 110 -13.07 7.60 2.17
N LEU A 111 -11.85 7.69 1.62
CA LEU A 111 -10.69 6.97 2.15
C LEU A 111 -10.26 7.50 3.53
N ILE A 112 -10.36 8.81 3.75
CA ILE A 112 -10.10 9.41 5.08
C ILE A 112 -11.15 8.93 6.09
N GLU A 113 -12.43 8.97 5.73
CA GLU A 113 -13.52 8.48 6.58
C GLU A 113 -13.40 6.98 6.86
N LEU A 114 -12.94 6.20 5.89
CA LEU A 114 -12.64 4.77 6.07
C LEU A 114 -11.62 4.54 7.18
N GLY A 115 -10.65 5.45 7.37
CA GLY A 115 -9.69 5.41 8.47
C GLY A 115 -8.62 4.30 8.34
N LEU A 116 -8.41 3.74 7.15
CA LEU A 116 -7.30 2.84 6.88
C LEU A 116 -6.06 3.68 6.50
N PRO A 117 -4.89 3.49 7.14
CA PRO A 117 -3.66 4.17 6.73
C PRO A 117 -3.30 3.87 5.27
N ILE A 118 -3.13 4.92 4.48
CA ILE A 118 -2.77 4.82 3.05
C ILE A 118 -1.65 5.80 2.74
N TRP A 119 -0.65 5.33 2.00
CA TRP A 119 0.39 6.13 1.37
C TRP A 119 0.32 5.94 -0.14
N SER A 120 0.40 7.03 -0.91
CA SER A 120 0.35 6.98 -2.38
C SER A 120 1.29 8.00 -3.03
N ARG A 121 1.72 7.71 -4.27
CA ARG A 121 2.50 8.68 -5.07
C ARG A 121 1.67 9.87 -5.50
N PHE A 122 0.43 9.62 -5.90
CA PHE A 122 -0.42 10.64 -6.51
C PHE A 122 -1.87 10.53 -6.00
N ILE A 123 -2.59 11.63 -6.12
CA ILE A 123 -4.05 11.68 -6.01
C ILE A 123 -4.59 12.09 -7.37
N ARG A 124 -5.30 11.22 -8.07
CA ARG A 124 -5.88 11.46 -9.40
C ARG A 124 -7.14 10.64 -9.60
N VAL A 125 -8.08 11.19 -10.35
CA VAL A 125 -9.38 10.54 -10.63
C VAL A 125 -9.33 9.55 -11.80
N LYS A 126 -8.27 9.60 -12.64
CA LYS A 126 -8.12 8.69 -13.79
C LYS A 126 -8.05 7.25 -13.29
N GLY A 127 -9.05 6.45 -13.62
CA GLY A 127 -9.12 5.03 -13.26
C GLY A 127 -8.24 4.14 -14.14
N ALA A 128 -7.87 3.00 -13.58
CA ALA A 128 -7.11 1.94 -14.26
C ALA A 128 -8.01 1.05 -15.13
N THR A 129 -7.41 0.35 -16.08
CA THR A 129 -8.05 -0.78 -16.79
C THR A 129 -8.07 -2.03 -15.91
N LYS A 130 -8.70 -3.13 -16.39
CA LYS A 130 -8.81 -4.41 -15.68
C LYS A 130 -8.58 -5.59 -16.64
N THR A 131 -7.52 -5.53 -17.41
CA THR A 131 -7.28 -6.47 -18.53
C THR A 131 -5.90 -7.09 -18.55
N LYS A 132 -4.96 -6.57 -17.73
CA LYS A 132 -3.56 -7.00 -17.78
C LYS A 132 -3.22 -7.87 -16.57
N ILE A 133 -2.67 -9.03 -16.85
CA ILE A 133 -2.10 -9.90 -15.81
C ILE A 133 -0.75 -9.34 -15.39
N GLY A 134 -0.50 -9.35 -14.09
CA GLY A 134 0.78 -9.02 -13.46
C GLY A 134 1.22 -10.14 -12.53
N GLU A 135 1.89 -9.81 -11.44
CA GLU A 135 2.45 -10.78 -10.49
C GLU A 135 1.97 -10.53 -9.07
N LEU A 136 1.78 -11.59 -8.30
CA LEU A 136 1.39 -11.54 -6.88
C LEU A 136 2.48 -12.15 -6.01
N ASN A 137 2.69 -11.54 -4.82
CA ASN A 137 3.62 -12.04 -3.79
C ASN A 137 5.08 -12.16 -4.28
N HIS A 138 5.45 -11.37 -5.26
CA HIS A 138 6.82 -11.21 -5.74
C HIS A 138 7.44 -9.92 -5.19
N THR A 139 8.75 -9.82 -5.28
CA THR A 139 9.46 -8.58 -4.97
C THR A 139 8.99 -7.48 -5.92
N VAL A 140 8.60 -6.34 -5.36
CA VAL A 140 8.26 -5.13 -6.10
C VAL A 140 9.23 -4.02 -5.76
N THR A 141 9.50 -3.15 -6.70
CA THR A 141 10.26 -1.91 -6.47
C THR A 141 9.27 -0.75 -6.31
N VAL A 142 9.51 0.08 -5.30
CA VAL A 142 8.73 1.28 -4.99
C VAL A 142 9.66 2.48 -4.93
#